data_569ba33a810305ca66af184607431f95
#
_entry.id   569ba33a810305ca66af184607431f95
#
_cell.length_a   1.000
_cell.length_b   1.000
_cell.length_c   1.000
_cell.angle_alpha   90.00
_cell.angle_beta   90.00
_cell.angle_gamma   90.00
#
_symmetry.space_group_name_H-M   'P 1'
#
loop_
_entity.id
_entity.type
_entity.pdbx_description
1 polymer ?
#
loop_
_entity_poly.entity_id
_entity_poly.type
_entity_poly.pdbx_seq_one_letter_code
_entity_poly.pdbx_strand_id
1 'polypeptide(L)'
;MDLFMDIFSFLLKILTGYTAIIGICFLLPRKKKPVVAPQTRFAVLIAARNEEQVIPHLVESLKAQDYPDALYDIIVIPNNCTDDTEGAALRSGAKILHCTAPVRTKGQVLQQTFAQLIGQYDAYIVFDADNVVDPAFLARMNDAVVDGAQVAKSRQCALNPYDNWVSGCYDIYFQNHNLLHSRARAPFPLSAKLIGTGFMVTDALIRQLGGWNTVTLTEDIEFAAQCAEIGIRVHWVPEALTYDEQPLSFAVSLRQRRRWSAGVQSVANHYTWRLLKKRPSWLRWDLAAHVVMIYVQLLALIPVIYGFIGVPLPQLLQTLAVSLASFWLGSTALGVFLAITAGRNLKKMWKALLLYPVFLLSWYPMHIWGLISKPKTWSPIAHGTAAERKTGTPV
;
A
#
# COMPACT_ATOMS: atom_id res chain seq x y z
N MET A 1 28.49 28.79 -3.57
CA MET A 1 27.63 27.90 -2.73
C MET A 1 26.17 28.09 -3.10
N ASP A 2 25.73 29.32 -3.35
CA ASP A 2 24.35 29.64 -3.71
C ASP A 2 23.88 28.97 -5.01
N LEU A 3 24.68 29.02 -6.07
CA LEU A 3 24.38 28.38 -7.36
C LEU A 3 24.19 26.86 -7.20
N PHE A 4 24.96 26.18 -6.35
CA PHE A 4 24.80 24.76 -6.08
C PHE A 4 23.44 24.47 -5.40
N MET A 5 23.09 25.27 -4.39
CA MET A 5 21.82 25.14 -3.68
C MET A 5 20.63 25.45 -4.56
N ASP A 6 20.75 26.39 -5.49
CA ASP A 6 19.71 26.72 -6.48
C ASP A 6 19.49 25.56 -7.45
N ILE A 7 20.57 25.01 -8.03
CA ILE A 7 20.49 23.84 -8.92
C ILE A 7 19.89 22.64 -8.16
N PHE A 8 20.37 22.38 -6.95
CA PHE A 8 19.88 21.29 -6.11
C PHE A 8 18.37 21.44 -5.81
N SER A 9 17.94 22.63 -5.38
CA SER A 9 16.54 22.94 -5.13
C SER A 9 15.69 22.81 -6.41
N PHE A 10 16.23 23.23 -7.56
CA PHE A 10 15.57 23.11 -8.85
C PHE A 10 15.33 21.64 -9.24
N LEU A 11 16.31 20.76 -9.08
CA LEU A 11 16.17 19.33 -9.35
C LEU A 11 15.13 18.67 -8.45
N LEU A 12 15.09 19.01 -7.15
CA LEU A 12 14.06 18.53 -6.24
C LEU A 12 12.66 19.02 -6.65
N LYS A 13 12.54 20.29 -7.09
CA LYS A 13 11.28 20.86 -7.58
C LYS A 13 10.78 20.18 -8.85
N ILE A 14 11.69 19.80 -9.77
CA ILE A 14 11.30 19.04 -10.99
C ILE A 14 10.64 17.72 -10.60
N LEU A 15 11.25 16.94 -9.70
CA LEU A 15 10.73 15.63 -9.33
C LEU A 15 9.43 15.72 -8.52
N THR A 16 9.34 16.68 -7.60
CA THR A 16 8.09 16.94 -6.86
C THR A 16 6.99 17.49 -7.78
N GLY A 17 7.35 18.38 -8.71
CA GLY A 17 6.45 18.91 -9.73
C GLY A 17 5.91 17.82 -10.66
N TYR A 18 6.77 16.89 -11.10
CA TYR A 18 6.33 15.73 -11.88
C TYR A 18 5.26 14.92 -11.12
N THR A 19 5.50 14.60 -9.85
CA THR A 19 4.52 13.82 -9.07
C THR A 19 3.22 14.56 -8.83
N ALA A 20 3.27 15.90 -8.67
CA ALA A 20 2.09 16.75 -8.54
C ALA A 20 1.27 16.81 -9.85
N ILE A 21 1.95 16.98 -11.00
CA ILE A 21 1.31 17.00 -12.32
C ILE A 21 0.63 15.67 -12.60
N ILE A 22 1.34 14.55 -12.41
CA ILE A 22 0.71 13.23 -12.55
C ILE A 22 -0.45 13.08 -11.56
N GLY A 23 -0.29 13.54 -10.30
CA GLY A 23 -1.35 13.49 -9.30
C GLY A 23 -2.66 14.13 -9.77
N ILE A 24 -2.61 15.26 -10.46
CA ILE A 24 -3.79 15.98 -10.99
C ILE A 24 -4.49 15.17 -12.11
N CYS A 25 -3.79 14.26 -12.77
CA CYS A 25 -4.36 13.42 -13.84
C CYS A 25 -5.48 12.46 -13.35
N PHE A 26 -5.76 12.40 -12.04
CA PHE A 26 -6.97 11.73 -11.54
C PHE A 26 -8.27 12.32 -12.13
N LEU A 27 -8.25 13.56 -12.59
CA LEU A 27 -9.38 14.22 -13.27
C LEU A 27 -9.67 13.65 -14.65
N LEU A 28 -8.69 13.00 -15.28
CA LEU A 28 -8.89 12.42 -16.61
C LEU A 28 -9.93 11.29 -16.59
N PRO A 29 -10.73 11.14 -17.65
CA PRO A 29 -11.72 10.08 -17.73
C PRO A 29 -11.04 8.70 -17.70
N ARG A 30 -11.67 7.75 -17.04
CA ARG A 30 -11.27 6.35 -17.06
C ARG A 30 -12.24 5.52 -17.87
N LYS A 31 -11.76 4.68 -18.76
CA LYS A 31 -12.59 3.70 -19.43
C LYS A 31 -13.09 2.69 -18.39
N LYS A 32 -14.42 2.51 -18.33
CA LYS A 32 -15.00 1.40 -17.56
C LYS A 32 -14.66 0.10 -18.27
N LYS A 33 -14.24 -0.90 -17.51
CA LYS A 33 -14.01 -2.24 -18.04
C LYS A 33 -15.35 -2.96 -18.18
N PRO A 34 -15.52 -3.82 -19.22
CA PRO A 34 -16.69 -4.66 -19.31
C PRO A 34 -16.74 -5.65 -18.15
N VAL A 35 -17.94 -5.97 -17.71
CA VAL A 35 -18.19 -7.09 -16.78
C VAL A 35 -18.24 -8.35 -17.63
N VAL A 36 -17.43 -9.35 -17.25
CA VAL A 36 -17.34 -10.62 -17.98
C VAL A 36 -17.76 -11.79 -17.08
N ALA A 37 -18.18 -12.88 -17.71
CA ALA A 37 -18.54 -14.09 -16.97
C ALA A 37 -17.32 -14.62 -16.16
N PRO A 38 -17.56 -15.17 -14.95
CA PRO A 38 -16.51 -15.82 -14.18
C PRO A 38 -15.86 -16.97 -14.93
N GLN A 39 -14.51 -16.93 -15.07
CA GLN A 39 -13.75 -17.99 -15.74
C GLN A 39 -12.36 -18.20 -15.15
N THR A 40 -11.83 -17.22 -14.39
CA THR A 40 -10.50 -17.31 -13.77
C THR A 40 -10.56 -18.15 -12.51
N ARG A 41 -9.71 -19.18 -12.41
CA ARG A 41 -9.57 -19.96 -11.18
C ARG A 41 -8.55 -19.31 -10.26
N PHE A 42 -9.01 -18.85 -9.09
CA PHE A 42 -8.19 -18.12 -8.12
C PHE A 42 -7.74 -19.02 -6.94
N ALA A 43 -6.48 -18.83 -6.50
CA ALA A 43 -6.10 -19.13 -5.12
C ALA A 43 -6.03 -17.83 -4.33
N VAL A 44 -6.82 -17.72 -3.26
CA VAL A 44 -6.77 -16.59 -2.34
C VAL A 44 -5.83 -16.94 -1.20
N LEU A 45 -4.67 -16.27 -1.13
CA LEU A 45 -3.55 -16.55 -0.24
C LEU A 45 -3.55 -15.60 0.94
N ILE A 46 -3.57 -16.13 2.17
CA ILE A 46 -3.63 -15.36 3.40
C ILE A 46 -2.47 -15.79 4.29
N ALA A 47 -1.38 -15.00 4.30
CA ALA A 47 -0.28 -15.22 5.22
C ALA A 47 -0.66 -14.73 6.63
N ALA A 48 -0.74 -15.63 7.61
CA ALA A 48 -1.25 -15.34 8.94
C ALA A 48 -0.21 -15.64 10.03
N ARG A 49 -0.08 -14.73 11.01
CA ARG A 49 0.77 -14.91 12.20
C ARG A 49 0.10 -14.28 13.42
N ASN A 50 -0.44 -15.11 14.32
CA ASN A 50 -1.19 -14.69 15.50
C ASN A 50 -2.42 -13.83 15.12
N GLU A 51 -3.27 -14.39 14.25
CA GLU A 51 -4.43 -13.73 13.65
C GLU A 51 -5.76 -14.46 14.00
N GLU A 52 -5.77 -15.26 15.05
CA GLU A 52 -6.92 -16.06 15.49
C GLU A 52 -8.23 -15.27 15.53
N GLN A 53 -8.16 -14.00 15.99
CA GLN A 53 -9.34 -13.15 16.17
C GLN A 53 -9.88 -12.56 14.87
N VAL A 54 -9.05 -12.37 13.85
CA VAL A 54 -9.40 -11.62 12.63
C VAL A 54 -9.62 -12.51 11.42
N ILE A 55 -8.91 -13.63 11.34
CA ILE A 55 -8.97 -14.54 10.19
C ILE A 55 -10.39 -15.01 9.84
N PRO A 56 -11.32 -15.28 10.81
CA PRO A 56 -12.68 -15.67 10.49
C PRO A 56 -13.44 -14.63 9.67
N HIS A 57 -13.24 -13.33 9.95
CA HIS A 57 -13.96 -12.26 9.24
C HIS A 57 -13.56 -12.16 7.77
N LEU A 58 -12.25 -12.31 7.47
CA LEU A 58 -11.79 -12.35 6.09
C LEU A 58 -12.33 -13.58 5.37
N VAL A 59 -12.23 -14.78 5.97
CA VAL A 59 -12.72 -16.03 5.37
C VAL A 59 -14.22 -15.96 5.11
N GLU A 60 -15.01 -15.43 6.04
CA GLU A 60 -16.46 -15.25 5.87
C GLU A 60 -16.77 -14.29 4.71
N SER A 61 -16.07 -13.15 4.60
CA SER A 61 -16.26 -12.21 3.49
C SER A 61 -15.85 -12.79 2.14
N LEU A 62 -14.86 -13.69 2.13
CA LEU A 62 -14.43 -14.41 0.93
C LEU A 62 -15.42 -15.51 0.55
N LYS A 63 -16.10 -16.15 1.48
CA LYS A 63 -17.18 -17.12 1.19
C LYS A 63 -18.47 -16.44 0.69
N ALA A 64 -18.63 -15.15 0.95
CA ALA A 64 -19.77 -14.34 0.49
C ALA A 64 -19.53 -13.66 -0.86
N GLN A 65 -18.57 -14.13 -1.66
CA GLN A 65 -18.26 -13.52 -2.96
C GLN A 65 -19.33 -13.86 -4.02
N ASP A 66 -19.67 -12.87 -4.85
CA ASP A 66 -20.48 -13.05 -6.07
C ASP A 66 -19.63 -13.72 -7.16
N TYR A 67 -19.11 -14.91 -6.85
CA TYR A 67 -18.23 -15.68 -7.72
C TYR A 67 -18.43 -17.17 -7.48
N PRO A 68 -18.39 -18.05 -8.52
CA PRO A 68 -18.63 -19.48 -8.33
C PRO A 68 -17.61 -20.13 -7.39
N ASP A 69 -18.07 -20.84 -6.37
CA ASP A 69 -17.21 -21.52 -5.38
C ASP A 69 -16.22 -22.51 -6.00
N ALA A 70 -16.58 -23.12 -7.14
CA ALA A 70 -15.71 -24.04 -7.88
C ALA A 70 -14.49 -23.35 -8.52
N LEU A 71 -14.53 -22.00 -8.61
CA LEU A 71 -13.47 -21.22 -9.28
C LEU A 71 -12.51 -20.54 -8.30
N TYR A 72 -12.61 -20.76 -6.99
CA TYR A 72 -11.61 -20.24 -6.07
C TYR A 72 -11.42 -21.13 -4.83
N ASP A 73 -10.24 -21.05 -4.28
CA ASP A 73 -9.87 -21.67 -3.00
C ASP A 73 -9.34 -20.60 -2.05
N ILE A 74 -9.77 -20.67 -0.79
CA ILE A 74 -9.26 -19.82 0.30
C ILE A 74 -8.19 -20.61 1.02
N ILE A 75 -6.94 -20.13 0.98
CA ILE A 75 -5.77 -20.83 1.50
C ILE A 75 -5.09 -19.95 2.54
N VAL A 76 -5.13 -20.37 3.79
CA VAL A 76 -4.43 -19.72 4.90
C VAL A 76 -3.08 -20.40 5.09
N ILE A 77 -2.03 -19.58 5.25
CA ILE A 77 -0.66 -20.01 5.45
C ILE A 77 -0.24 -19.56 6.86
N PRO A 78 -0.53 -20.35 7.92
CA PRO A 78 -0.11 -20.03 9.27
C PRO A 78 1.41 -20.13 9.39
N ASN A 79 2.05 -19.13 10.00
CA ASN A 79 3.48 -19.12 10.15
C ASN A 79 3.92 -18.57 11.51
N ASN A 80 4.69 -19.35 12.24
CA ASN A 80 5.20 -19.01 13.58
C ASN A 80 4.09 -18.52 14.55
N CYS A 81 2.89 -19.10 14.48
CA CYS A 81 1.77 -18.80 15.36
C CYS A 81 2.01 -19.36 16.77
N THR A 82 1.55 -18.62 17.78
CA THR A 82 1.53 -19.00 19.19
C THR A 82 0.10 -19.04 19.75
N ASP A 83 -0.88 -18.71 18.93
CA ASP A 83 -2.32 -18.75 19.16
C ASP A 83 -2.98 -19.82 18.27
N ASP A 84 -4.31 -19.92 18.30
CA ASP A 84 -5.09 -20.89 17.49
C ASP A 84 -5.50 -20.35 16.11
N THR A 85 -4.61 -19.58 15.45
CA THR A 85 -4.85 -19.04 14.09
C THR A 85 -5.24 -20.14 13.10
N GLU A 86 -4.54 -21.29 13.13
CA GLU A 86 -4.82 -22.41 12.24
C GLU A 86 -6.20 -23.05 12.50
N GLY A 87 -6.51 -23.31 13.76
CA GLY A 87 -7.83 -23.83 14.13
C GLY A 87 -8.97 -22.88 13.78
N ALA A 88 -8.78 -21.57 13.96
CA ALA A 88 -9.75 -20.55 13.57
C ALA A 88 -9.97 -20.53 12.05
N ALA A 89 -8.93 -20.64 11.26
CA ALA A 89 -9.01 -20.71 9.79
C ALA A 89 -9.77 -21.98 9.33
N LEU A 90 -9.44 -23.14 9.90
CA LEU A 90 -10.12 -24.41 9.59
C LEU A 90 -11.60 -24.35 9.96
N ARG A 91 -11.95 -23.85 11.15
CA ARG A 91 -13.36 -23.70 11.58
C ARG A 91 -14.16 -22.77 10.67
N SER A 92 -13.49 -21.77 10.07
CA SER A 92 -14.10 -20.86 9.10
C SER A 92 -14.22 -21.47 7.69
N GLY A 93 -13.62 -22.65 7.45
CA GLY A 93 -13.70 -23.39 6.18
C GLY A 93 -12.60 -23.05 5.18
N ALA A 94 -11.49 -22.44 5.59
CA ALA A 94 -10.33 -22.25 4.76
C ALA A 94 -9.49 -23.54 4.66
N LYS A 95 -8.74 -23.68 3.55
CA LYS A 95 -7.69 -24.68 3.39
C LYS A 95 -6.43 -24.19 4.08
N ILE A 96 -5.63 -25.12 4.63
CA ILE A 96 -4.33 -24.80 5.24
C ILE A 96 -3.21 -25.24 4.33
N LEU A 97 -2.20 -24.37 4.19
CA LEU A 97 -0.95 -24.68 3.50
C LEU A 97 0.22 -24.31 4.44
N HIS A 98 1.07 -25.28 4.74
CA HIS A 98 2.22 -25.04 5.59
C HIS A 98 3.48 -24.69 4.80
N CYS A 99 4.29 -23.79 5.35
CA CYS A 99 5.63 -23.56 4.85
C CYS A 99 6.52 -24.80 5.09
N THR A 100 7.33 -25.16 4.09
CA THR A 100 8.22 -26.33 4.15
C THR A 100 9.54 -26.06 4.89
N ALA A 101 9.86 -24.77 5.12
CA ALA A 101 11.06 -24.33 5.83
C ALA A 101 10.74 -23.09 6.70
N PRO A 102 11.55 -22.81 7.73
CA PRO A 102 11.36 -21.65 8.60
C PRO A 102 11.32 -20.32 7.81
N VAL A 103 10.37 -19.46 8.16
CA VAL A 103 10.16 -18.16 7.53
C VAL A 103 10.23 -17.02 8.55
N ARG A 104 10.69 -15.84 8.10
CA ARG A 104 10.84 -14.64 8.94
C ARG A 104 10.05 -13.44 8.40
N THR A 105 9.70 -13.46 7.11
CA THR A 105 9.03 -12.36 6.42
C THR A 105 7.86 -12.89 5.59
N LYS A 106 6.88 -12.03 5.30
CA LYS A 106 5.76 -12.36 4.40
C LYS A 106 6.26 -12.74 3.01
N GLY A 107 7.31 -12.08 2.50
CA GLY A 107 7.92 -12.44 1.21
C GLY A 107 8.41 -13.89 1.18
N GLN A 108 9.01 -14.41 2.26
CA GLN A 108 9.42 -15.81 2.37
C GLN A 108 8.23 -16.78 2.45
N VAL A 109 7.15 -16.38 3.14
CA VAL A 109 5.89 -17.17 3.15
C VAL A 109 5.37 -17.28 1.73
N LEU A 110 5.23 -16.16 1.02
CA LEU A 110 4.73 -16.14 -0.36
C LEU A 110 5.66 -16.93 -1.30
N GLN A 111 6.98 -16.83 -1.14
CA GLN A 111 7.94 -17.61 -1.93
C GLN A 111 7.67 -19.12 -1.84
N GLN A 112 7.51 -19.64 -0.62
CA GLN A 112 7.24 -21.07 -0.41
C GLN A 112 5.83 -21.47 -0.86
N THR A 113 4.86 -20.58 -0.68
CA THR A 113 3.48 -20.79 -1.13
C THR A 113 3.41 -20.90 -2.66
N PHE A 114 4.01 -19.96 -3.38
CA PHE A 114 4.04 -20.00 -4.84
C PHE A 114 4.78 -21.23 -5.36
N ALA A 115 5.90 -21.61 -4.73
CA ALA A 115 6.63 -22.83 -5.11
C ALA A 115 5.78 -24.12 -5.04
N GLN A 116 4.79 -24.16 -4.14
CA GLN A 116 3.89 -25.30 -3.98
C GLN A 116 2.66 -25.23 -4.89
N LEU A 117 2.20 -24.01 -5.28
CA LEU A 117 0.92 -23.82 -5.97
C LEU A 117 1.04 -23.45 -7.44
N ILE A 118 2.23 -23.12 -7.93
CA ILE A 118 2.45 -22.74 -9.34
C ILE A 118 1.90 -23.80 -10.29
N GLY A 119 1.08 -23.38 -11.25
CA GLY A 119 0.44 -24.26 -12.24
C GLY A 119 -0.88 -24.88 -11.83
N GLN A 120 -1.36 -24.60 -10.63
CA GLN A 120 -2.64 -25.16 -10.17
C GLN A 120 -3.81 -24.20 -10.34
N TYR A 121 -3.54 -22.90 -10.53
CA TYR A 121 -4.54 -21.83 -10.65
C TYR A 121 -4.18 -20.90 -11.80
N ASP A 122 -5.13 -20.11 -12.27
CA ASP A 122 -4.91 -19.10 -13.30
C ASP A 122 -4.27 -17.84 -12.71
N ALA A 123 -4.70 -17.49 -11.48
CA ALA A 123 -4.20 -16.33 -10.77
C ALA A 123 -4.29 -16.51 -9.24
N TYR A 124 -3.51 -15.71 -8.55
CA TYR A 124 -3.39 -15.68 -7.10
C TYR A 124 -3.79 -14.32 -6.57
N ILE A 125 -4.51 -14.29 -5.45
CA ILE A 125 -4.87 -13.07 -4.75
C ILE A 125 -4.24 -13.11 -3.36
N VAL A 126 -3.56 -12.05 -2.95
CA VAL A 126 -2.86 -11.99 -1.67
C VAL A 126 -3.58 -11.02 -0.75
N PHE A 127 -3.89 -11.49 0.47
CA PHE A 127 -4.46 -10.69 1.55
C PHE A 127 -3.62 -10.75 2.82
N ASP A 128 -3.70 -9.69 3.61
CA ASP A 128 -3.39 -9.71 5.04
C ASP A 128 -4.61 -10.24 5.80
N ALA A 129 -4.41 -10.86 6.96
CA ALA A 129 -5.46 -11.58 7.67
C ALA A 129 -6.55 -10.68 8.28
N ASP A 130 -6.24 -9.39 8.49
CA ASP A 130 -7.11 -8.37 9.09
C ASP A 130 -8.04 -7.66 8.08
N ASN A 131 -8.13 -8.20 6.86
CA ASN A 131 -8.95 -7.63 5.81
C ASN A 131 -10.41 -8.14 5.84
N VAL A 132 -11.27 -7.37 5.21
CA VAL A 132 -12.62 -7.75 4.76
C VAL A 132 -12.77 -7.29 3.31
N VAL A 133 -13.49 -8.04 2.49
CA VAL A 133 -13.62 -7.76 1.06
C VAL A 133 -15.07 -7.54 0.64
N ASP A 134 -15.26 -6.70 -0.38
CA ASP A 134 -16.58 -6.50 -1.01
C ASP A 134 -17.01 -7.78 -1.75
N PRO A 135 -18.31 -8.13 -1.75
CA PRO A 135 -18.82 -9.32 -2.45
C PRO A 135 -18.46 -9.40 -3.93
N ALA A 136 -18.28 -8.28 -4.62
CA ALA A 136 -17.92 -8.25 -6.03
C ALA A 136 -16.41 -8.37 -6.27
N PHE A 137 -15.56 -8.49 -5.24
CA PHE A 137 -14.11 -8.40 -5.37
C PHE A 137 -13.53 -9.39 -6.38
N LEU A 138 -13.85 -10.69 -6.27
CA LEU A 138 -13.35 -11.73 -7.18
C LEU A 138 -13.83 -11.52 -8.61
N ALA A 139 -15.10 -11.14 -8.79
CA ALA A 139 -15.65 -10.83 -10.11
C ALA A 139 -14.90 -9.66 -10.77
N ARG A 140 -14.58 -8.59 -10.02
CA ARG A 140 -13.80 -7.46 -10.54
C ARG A 140 -12.35 -7.82 -10.87
N MET A 141 -11.74 -8.71 -10.10
CA MET A 141 -10.40 -9.23 -10.41
C MET A 141 -10.42 -10.14 -11.66
N ASN A 142 -11.47 -10.95 -11.83
CA ASN A 142 -11.69 -11.72 -13.06
C ASN A 142 -11.79 -10.79 -14.29
N ASP A 143 -12.58 -9.73 -14.21
CA ASP A 143 -12.68 -8.74 -15.30
C ASP A 143 -11.29 -8.19 -15.67
N ALA A 144 -10.43 -7.95 -14.68
CA ALA A 144 -9.08 -7.44 -14.92
C ALA A 144 -8.17 -8.48 -15.58
N VAL A 145 -8.23 -9.75 -15.16
CA VAL A 145 -7.47 -10.85 -15.77
C VAL A 145 -7.87 -11.04 -17.22
N VAL A 146 -9.17 -11.10 -17.50
CA VAL A 146 -9.70 -11.25 -18.86
C VAL A 146 -9.33 -10.09 -19.77
N ASP A 147 -9.23 -8.86 -19.22
CA ASP A 147 -8.73 -7.66 -19.93
C ASP A 147 -7.19 -7.65 -20.06
N GLY A 148 -6.50 -8.74 -19.70
CA GLY A 148 -5.06 -8.92 -19.87
C GLY A 148 -4.18 -8.37 -18.75
N ALA A 149 -4.72 -8.04 -17.58
CA ALA A 149 -3.92 -7.64 -16.42
C ALA A 149 -3.17 -8.84 -15.84
N GLN A 150 -1.85 -8.78 -15.82
CA GLN A 150 -1.01 -9.78 -15.17
C GLN A 150 -0.81 -9.50 -13.67
N VAL A 151 -0.88 -8.23 -13.28
CA VAL A 151 -0.92 -7.77 -11.89
C VAL A 151 -2.02 -6.74 -11.75
N ALA A 152 -2.84 -6.85 -10.72
CA ALA A 152 -3.91 -5.90 -10.43
C ALA A 152 -3.96 -5.57 -8.93
N LYS A 153 -4.26 -4.31 -8.60
CA LYS A 153 -4.43 -3.82 -7.23
C LYS A 153 -5.84 -3.30 -7.03
N SER A 154 -6.47 -3.74 -5.97
CA SER A 154 -7.77 -3.26 -5.49
C SER A 154 -7.72 -1.83 -4.95
N ARG A 155 -8.88 -1.24 -4.74
CA ARG A 155 -9.03 -0.03 -3.93
C ARG A 155 -9.05 -0.41 -2.45
N GLN A 156 -8.07 0.08 -1.71
CA GLN A 156 -7.94 -0.14 -0.28
C GLN A 156 -8.64 0.96 0.52
N CYS A 157 -9.45 0.59 1.50
CA CYS A 157 -10.21 1.48 2.36
C CYS A 157 -9.97 1.09 3.83
N ALA A 158 -10.06 2.05 4.76
CA ALA A 158 -10.04 1.70 6.16
C ALA A 158 -11.40 1.10 6.59
N LEU A 159 -11.35 0.02 7.38
CA LEU A 159 -12.54 -0.59 7.99
C LEU A 159 -13.09 0.27 9.14
N ASN A 160 -12.19 0.94 9.86
CA ASN A 160 -12.49 1.72 11.07
C ASN A 160 -12.10 3.22 10.97
N PRO A 161 -12.52 3.97 9.92
CA PRO A 161 -12.04 5.33 9.68
C PRO A 161 -12.51 6.36 10.73
N TYR A 162 -13.50 6.00 11.56
CA TYR A 162 -14.13 6.88 12.52
C TYR A 162 -13.80 6.57 13.99
N ASP A 163 -13.04 5.49 14.26
CA ASP A 163 -12.77 5.04 15.63
C ASP A 163 -11.92 6.06 16.39
N ASN A 164 -10.86 6.57 15.75
CA ASN A 164 -10.10 7.67 16.30
C ASN A 164 -9.35 8.47 15.22
N TRP A 165 -8.55 9.46 15.66
CA TRP A 165 -7.82 10.33 14.74
C TRP A 165 -6.70 9.61 13.97
N VAL A 166 -6.09 8.55 14.54
CA VAL A 166 -5.01 7.80 13.90
C VAL A 166 -5.58 6.98 12.74
N SER A 167 -6.64 6.20 13.00
CA SER A 167 -7.30 5.41 11.95
C SER A 167 -7.90 6.29 10.86
N GLY A 168 -8.47 7.45 11.22
CA GLY A 168 -8.95 8.44 10.27
C GLY A 168 -7.82 9.04 9.41
N CYS A 169 -6.63 9.29 9.97
CA CYS A 169 -5.47 9.73 9.20
C CYS A 169 -4.99 8.66 8.21
N TYR A 170 -5.05 7.37 8.58
CA TYR A 170 -4.74 6.28 7.65
C TYR A 170 -5.75 6.19 6.51
N ASP A 171 -7.04 6.38 6.77
CA ASP A 171 -8.05 6.40 5.70
C ASP A 171 -7.75 7.52 4.68
N ILE A 172 -7.43 8.73 5.15
CA ILE A 172 -7.02 9.84 4.28
C ILE A 172 -5.73 9.47 3.51
N TYR A 173 -4.76 8.85 4.17
CA TYR A 173 -3.50 8.42 3.57
C TYR A 173 -3.72 7.37 2.46
N PHE A 174 -4.55 6.35 2.68
CA PHE A 174 -4.87 5.36 1.65
C PHE A 174 -5.71 5.96 0.53
N GLN A 175 -6.63 6.90 0.83
CA GLN A 175 -7.35 7.61 -0.21
C GLN A 175 -6.41 8.47 -1.08
N ASN A 176 -5.36 9.06 -0.50
CA ASN A 176 -4.31 9.73 -1.28
C ASN A 176 -3.64 8.75 -2.27
N HIS A 177 -3.33 7.52 -1.84
CA HIS A 177 -2.77 6.50 -2.73
C HIS A 177 -3.76 6.00 -3.77
N ASN A 178 -5.03 5.85 -3.42
CA ASN A 178 -6.07 5.49 -4.36
C ASN A 178 -6.27 6.56 -5.45
N LEU A 179 -6.39 7.83 -5.05
CA LEU A 179 -6.77 8.93 -5.94
C LEU A 179 -5.56 9.55 -6.66
N LEU A 180 -4.60 10.10 -5.89
CA LEU A 180 -3.51 10.90 -6.46
C LEU A 180 -2.35 10.05 -6.98
N HIS A 181 -2.31 8.75 -6.65
CA HIS A 181 -1.33 7.83 -7.23
C HIS A 181 -1.97 6.86 -8.22
N SER A 182 -2.80 5.92 -7.76
CA SER A 182 -3.30 4.81 -8.59
C SER A 182 -4.29 5.28 -9.66
N ARG A 183 -5.31 6.07 -9.29
CA ARG A 183 -6.29 6.64 -10.21
C ARG A 183 -5.63 7.57 -11.23
N ALA A 184 -4.69 8.42 -10.77
CA ALA A 184 -3.99 9.38 -11.61
C ALA A 184 -3.12 8.71 -12.70
N ARG A 185 -2.61 7.52 -12.43
CA ARG A 185 -1.78 6.73 -13.36
C ARG A 185 -2.58 5.80 -14.27
N ALA A 186 -3.81 5.50 -13.92
CA ALA A 186 -4.66 4.56 -14.67
C ALA A 186 -4.85 4.89 -16.16
N PRO A 187 -4.94 6.19 -16.61
CA PRO A 187 -5.04 6.52 -18.02
C PRO A 187 -3.76 6.29 -18.83
N PHE A 188 -2.62 6.12 -18.17
CA PHE A 188 -1.30 5.98 -18.78
C PHE A 188 -0.75 4.55 -18.66
N PRO A 189 0.30 4.19 -19.41
CA PRO A 189 1.00 2.91 -19.23
C PRO A 189 1.89 2.93 -17.97
N LEU A 190 1.33 3.38 -16.83
CA LEU A 190 2.00 3.51 -15.54
C LEU A 190 1.39 2.56 -14.52
N SER A 191 2.12 2.25 -13.46
CA SER A 191 1.68 1.34 -12.40
C SER A 191 0.80 2.04 -11.37
N ALA A 192 -0.28 1.37 -10.97
CA ALA A 192 -0.90 1.62 -9.68
C ALA A 192 0.10 1.31 -8.55
N LYS A 193 -0.12 1.88 -7.37
CA LYS A 193 0.68 1.58 -6.19
C LYS A 193 0.32 0.19 -5.66
N LEU A 194 1.24 -0.74 -5.74
CA LEU A 194 1.09 -2.03 -5.09
C LEU A 194 1.36 -1.85 -3.59
N ILE A 195 0.41 -2.27 -2.77
CA ILE A 195 0.46 -2.22 -1.31
C ILE A 195 0.04 -3.59 -0.81
N GLY A 196 0.70 -4.12 0.19
CA GLY A 196 0.78 -5.47 0.73
C GLY A 196 -0.44 -6.39 0.71
N THR A 197 -1.64 -5.88 0.44
CA THR A 197 -2.88 -6.65 0.50
C THR A 197 -3.82 -6.33 -0.66
N GLY A 198 -4.79 -7.21 -0.95
CA GLY A 198 -5.80 -7.01 -1.98
C GLY A 198 -5.24 -6.85 -3.39
N PHE A 199 -4.22 -7.60 -3.74
CA PHE A 199 -3.68 -7.62 -5.10
C PHE A 199 -3.75 -9.01 -5.73
N MET A 200 -3.84 -9.02 -7.04
CA MET A 200 -3.86 -10.22 -7.87
C MET A 200 -2.60 -10.29 -8.72
N VAL A 201 -2.08 -11.50 -8.93
CA VAL A 201 -1.01 -11.82 -9.87
C VAL A 201 -1.35 -13.11 -10.62
N THR A 202 -1.12 -13.15 -11.95
CA THR A 202 -1.36 -14.35 -12.76
C THR A 202 -0.26 -15.41 -12.56
N ASP A 203 -0.62 -16.68 -12.69
CA ASP A 203 0.32 -17.80 -12.64
C ASP A 203 1.39 -17.68 -13.75
N ALA A 204 0.98 -17.24 -14.92
CA ALA A 204 1.90 -17.01 -16.04
C ALA A 204 3.02 -16.02 -15.70
N LEU A 205 2.70 -14.93 -14.98
CA LEU A 205 3.70 -13.95 -14.56
C LEU A 205 4.62 -14.54 -13.49
N ILE A 206 4.08 -15.26 -12.49
CA ILE A 206 4.90 -15.92 -11.47
C ILE A 206 5.89 -16.89 -12.10
N ARG A 207 5.46 -17.68 -13.08
CA ARG A 207 6.35 -18.57 -13.85
C ARG A 207 7.40 -17.78 -14.64
N GLN A 208 7.02 -16.68 -15.29
CA GLN A 208 7.94 -15.83 -16.06
C GLN A 208 9.04 -15.23 -15.17
N LEU A 209 8.71 -14.90 -13.91
CA LEU A 209 9.67 -14.38 -12.92
C LEU A 209 10.48 -15.48 -12.22
N GLY A 210 10.19 -16.76 -12.47
CA GLY A 210 10.84 -17.90 -11.81
C GLY A 210 10.41 -18.07 -10.36
N GLY A 211 9.20 -17.61 -9.99
CA GLY A 211 8.62 -17.66 -8.65
C GLY A 211 8.53 -16.28 -7.99
N TRP A 212 8.21 -16.26 -6.70
CA TRP A 212 8.18 -15.04 -5.87
C TRP A 212 9.55 -14.82 -5.22
N ASN A 213 10.31 -13.83 -5.71
CA ASN A 213 11.73 -13.65 -5.36
C ASN A 213 12.01 -12.32 -4.66
N THR A 214 11.13 -11.91 -3.73
CA THR A 214 11.31 -10.68 -2.95
C THR A 214 12.15 -10.94 -1.69
N VAL A 215 12.97 -9.97 -1.34
CA VAL A 215 13.90 -10.06 -0.19
C VAL A 215 13.76 -8.91 0.80
N THR A 216 13.05 -7.83 0.42
CA THR A 216 12.84 -6.66 1.29
C THR A 216 11.62 -6.85 2.21
N LEU A 217 11.48 -5.95 3.21
CA LEU A 217 10.34 -5.95 4.12
C LEU A 217 9.05 -5.32 3.52
N THR A 218 9.14 -4.81 2.31
CA THR A 218 8.03 -4.33 1.49
C THR A 218 8.03 -5.13 0.19
N GLU A 219 7.70 -6.41 0.34
CA GLU A 219 7.70 -7.41 -0.74
C GLU A 219 6.81 -6.99 -1.91
N ASP A 220 5.76 -6.24 -1.63
CA ASP A 220 4.79 -5.66 -2.54
C ASP A 220 5.41 -4.61 -3.47
N ILE A 221 6.08 -3.61 -2.91
CA ILE A 221 6.76 -2.55 -3.68
C ILE A 221 7.94 -3.13 -4.45
N GLU A 222 8.66 -4.09 -3.84
CA GLU A 222 9.73 -4.81 -4.51
C GLU A 222 9.20 -5.60 -5.71
N PHE A 223 8.08 -6.33 -5.53
CA PHE A 223 7.44 -7.07 -6.63
C PHE A 223 6.99 -6.14 -7.76
N ALA A 224 6.41 -4.97 -7.43
CA ALA A 224 6.09 -3.96 -8.44
C ALA A 224 7.34 -3.49 -9.21
N ALA A 225 8.49 -3.38 -8.55
CA ALA A 225 9.76 -3.02 -9.20
C ALA A 225 10.25 -4.14 -10.13
N GLN A 226 10.16 -5.41 -9.72
CA GLN A 226 10.49 -6.57 -10.57
C GLN A 226 9.58 -6.62 -11.81
N CYS A 227 8.28 -6.39 -11.65
CA CYS A 227 7.34 -6.31 -12.77
C CYS A 227 7.71 -5.19 -13.74
N ALA A 228 8.01 -3.99 -13.24
CA ALA A 228 8.40 -2.86 -14.09
C ALA A 228 9.73 -3.09 -14.83
N GLU A 229 10.69 -3.83 -14.24
CA GLU A 229 11.93 -4.23 -14.93
C GLU A 229 11.68 -5.02 -16.22
N ILE A 230 10.63 -5.83 -16.26
CA ILE A 230 10.23 -6.61 -17.44
C ILE A 230 9.10 -5.95 -18.25
N GLY A 231 8.72 -4.71 -17.89
CA GLY A 231 7.72 -3.93 -18.62
C GLY A 231 6.27 -4.23 -18.26
N ILE A 232 6.02 -4.94 -17.18
CA ILE A 232 4.68 -5.24 -16.67
C ILE A 232 4.26 -4.18 -15.66
N ARG A 233 3.07 -3.59 -15.88
CA ARG A 233 2.49 -2.59 -14.97
C ARG A 233 1.50 -3.23 -14.01
N VAL A 234 1.32 -2.63 -12.86
CA VAL A 234 0.24 -2.93 -11.93
C VAL A 234 -1.03 -2.21 -12.40
N HIS A 235 -2.09 -2.94 -12.70
CA HIS A 235 -3.39 -2.38 -13.07
C HIS A 235 -4.17 -1.98 -11.82
N TRP A 236 -4.89 -0.85 -11.87
CA TRP A 236 -5.77 -0.44 -10.78
C TRP A 236 -7.21 -0.87 -11.05
N VAL A 237 -7.83 -1.55 -10.09
CA VAL A 237 -9.21 -2.05 -10.14
C VAL A 237 -10.00 -1.44 -8.99
N PRO A 238 -10.49 -0.20 -9.13
CA PRO A 238 -11.15 0.53 -8.05
C PRO A 238 -12.51 -0.04 -7.64
N GLU A 239 -13.10 -0.88 -8.48
CA GLU A 239 -14.35 -1.59 -8.19
C GLU A 239 -14.14 -2.82 -7.31
N ALA A 240 -12.93 -3.35 -7.23
CA ALA A 240 -12.56 -4.38 -6.25
C ALA A 240 -12.18 -3.67 -4.94
N LEU A 241 -13.04 -3.75 -3.92
CA LEU A 241 -12.82 -3.07 -2.65
C LEU A 241 -12.27 -4.02 -1.60
N THR A 242 -11.24 -3.55 -0.88
CA THR A 242 -10.72 -4.18 0.33
C THR A 242 -10.76 -3.20 1.48
N TYR A 243 -11.08 -3.71 2.66
CA TYR A 243 -11.13 -2.95 3.89
C TYR A 243 -10.16 -3.57 4.89
N ASP A 244 -9.26 -2.79 5.44
CA ASP A 244 -8.27 -3.21 6.42
C ASP A 244 -8.42 -2.43 7.73
N GLU A 245 -8.16 -3.11 8.84
CA GLU A 245 -8.20 -2.49 10.16
C GLU A 245 -6.97 -1.59 10.35
N GLN A 246 -7.22 -0.33 10.69
CA GLN A 246 -6.16 0.63 10.91
C GLN A 246 -5.81 0.74 12.39
N PRO A 247 -4.52 0.94 12.73
CA PRO A 247 -4.10 1.03 14.13
C PRO A 247 -4.75 2.22 14.83
N LEU A 248 -5.17 1.99 16.08
CA LEU A 248 -5.74 3.02 16.95
C LEU A 248 -4.66 3.77 17.77
N SER A 249 -3.50 3.16 17.97
CA SER A 249 -2.38 3.74 18.71
C SER A 249 -1.39 4.45 17.79
N PHE A 250 -1.08 5.72 18.09
CA PHE A 250 -0.06 6.45 17.34
C PHE A 250 1.33 5.82 17.44
N ALA A 251 1.67 5.26 18.61
CA ALA A 251 2.94 4.55 18.80
C ALA A 251 3.02 3.26 17.93
N VAL A 252 1.93 2.51 17.82
CA VAL A 252 1.84 1.35 16.90
C VAL A 252 2.02 1.83 15.46
N SER A 253 1.33 2.90 15.08
CA SER A 253 1.44 3.55 13.78
C SER A 253 2.87 3.95 13.44
N LEU A 254 3.62 4.54 14.38
CA LEU A 254 5.02 4.91 14.16
C LEU A 254 5.90 3.67 13.91
N ARG A 255 5.72 2.59 14.69
CA ARG A 255 6.47 1.33 14.48
C ARG A 255 6.19 0.72 13.10
N GLN A 256 4.94 0.69 12.67
CA GLN A 256 4.53 0.19 11.35
C GLN A 256 5.16 1.02 10.22
N ARG A 257 5.03 2.35 10.29
CA ARG A 257 5.56 3.27 9.28
C ARG A 257 7.09 3.29 9.21
N ARG A 258 7.78 3.08 10.36
CA ARG A 258 9.22 2.89 10.37
C ARG A 258 9.62 1.65 9.55
N ARG A 259 8.91 0.52 9.72
CA ARG A 259 9.13 -0.69 8.93
C ARG A 259 8.91 -0.44 7.44
N TRP A 260 7.83 0.26 7.08
CA TRP A 260 7.57 0.64 5.69
C TRP A 260 8.67 1.54 5.12
N SER A 261 9.10 2.55 5.88
CA SER A 261 10.18 3.44 5.45
C SER A 261 11.48 2.67 5.16
N ALA A 262 11.89 1.78 6.05
CA ALA A 262 13.10 0.96 5.87
C ALA A 262 12.97 0.02 4.65
N GLY A 263 11.77 -0.56 4.44
CA GLY A 263 11.49 -1.41 3.29
C GLY A 263 11.57 -0.64 1.96
N VAL A 264 10.89 0.51 1.86
CA VAL A 264 10.92 1.37 0.65
C VAL A 264 12.34 1.84 0.34
N GLN A 265 13.13 2.24 1.36
CA GLN A 265 14.53 2.60 1.18
C GLN A 265 15.37 1.43 0.64
N SER A 266 15.11 0.21 1.14
CA SER A 266 15.77 -0.99 0.62
C SER A 266 15.41 -1.22 -0.85
N VAL A 267 14.15 -1.10 -1.24
CA VAL A 267 13.73 -1.20 -2.65
C VAL A 267 14.37 -0.09 -3.49
N ALA A 268 14.36 1.14 -3.02
CA ALA A 268 15.00 2.26 -3.73
C ALA A 268 16.48 2.00 -4.00
N ASN A 269 17.22 1.51 -3.00
CA ASN A 269 18.65 1.20 -3.13
C ASN A 269 18.93 0.08 -4.14
N HIS A 270 18.06 -0.96 -4.16
CA HIS A 270 18.30 -2.12 -5.04
C HIS A 270 17.79 -1.89 -6.47
N TYR A 271 16.68 -1.17 -6.63
CA TYR A 271 15.95 -1.16 -7.91
C TYR A 271 16.04 0.15 -8.68
N THR A 272 16.31 1.31 -8.05
CA THR A 272 16.34 2.60 -8.79
C THR A 272 17.28 2.55 -9.98
N TRP A 273 18.54 2.14 -9.75
CA TRP A 273 19.53 2.09 -10.80
C TRP A 273 19.25 0.98 -11.83
N ARG A 274 18.67 -0.14 -11.42
CA ARG A 274 18.25 -1.24 -12.31
C ARG A 274 17.15 -0.79 -13.25
N LEU A 275 16.17 -0.04 -12.75
CA LEU A 275 15.07 0.53 -13.55
C LEU A 275 15.57 1.57 -14.56
N LEU A 276 16.52 2.43 -14.15
CA LEU A 276 17.03 3.50 -14.99
C LEU A 276 18.02 3.04 -16.06
N LYS A 277 18.81 1.99 -15.80
CA LYS A 277 19.79 1.43 -16.77
C LYS A 277 19.15 0.70 -17.94
N LYS A 278 17.93 0.20 -17.82
CA LYS A 278 17.24 -0.50 -18.90
C LYS A 278 16.73 0.49 -19.95
N ARG A 279 16.29 -0.01 -21.13
CA ARG A 279 15.74 0.84 -22.19
C ARG A 279 14.73 1.84 -21.60
N PRO A 280 14.75 3.12 -22.01
CA PRO A 280 13.85 4.15 -21.51
C PRO A 280 12.38 3.70 -21.59
N SER A 281 11.65 3.85 -20.49
CA SER A 281 10.23 3.54 -20.41
C SER A 281 9.60 4.42 -19.33
N TRP A 282 8.48 5.04 -19.64
CA TRP A 282 7.71 5.84 -18.70
C TRP A 282 7.38 5.07 -17.42
N LEU A 283 7.03 3.78 -17.55
CA LEU A 283 6.75 2.89 -16.41
C LEU A 283 7.94 2.79 -15.45
N ARG A 284 9.14 2.54 -15.98
CA ARG A 284 10.35 2.40 -15.17
C ARG A 284 10.78 3.72 -14.53
N TRP A 285 10.69 4.80 -15.29
CA TRP A 285 11.02 6.15 -14.80
C TRP A 285 10.06 6.59 -13.69
N ASP A 286 8.75 6.39 -13.88
CA ASP A 286 7.74 6.74 -12.88
C ASP A 286 7.93 5.94 -11.60
N LEU A 287 8.20 4.64 -11.71
CA LEU A 287 8.43 3.80 -10.52
C LEU A 287 9.75 4.16 -9.83
N ALA A 288 10.83 4.41 -10.59
CA ALA A 288 12.09 4.88 -10.03
C ALA A 288 11.89 6.21 -9.28
N ALA A 289 11.19 7.19 -9.90
CA ALA A 289 10.82 8.44 -9.26
C ALA A 289 10.02 8.21 -7.97
N HIS A 290 9.07 7.27 -7.99
CA HIS A 290 8.25 6.96 -6.83
C HIS A 290 9.05 6.38 -5.66
N VAL A 291 9.94 5.41 -5.90
CA VAL A 291 10.71 4.77 -4.81
C VAL A 291 11.79 5.68 -4.24
N VAL A 292 12.36 6.60 -5.04
CA VAL A 292 13.34 7.59 -4.55
C VAL A 292 12.70 8.76 -3.82
N MET A 293 11.38 8.94 -3.90
CA MET A 293 10.68 10.07 -3.28
C MET A 293 10.95 10.17 -1.77
N ILE A 294 11.18 9.04 -1.10
CA ILE A 294 11.54 9.02 0.32
C ILE A 294 12.86 9.78 0.59
N TYR A 295 13.84 9.68 -0.31
CA TYR A 295 15.09 10.45 -0.22
C TYR A 295 14.89 11.91 -0.61
N VAL A 296 14.06 12.16 -1.64
CA VAL A 296 13.73 13.53 -2.07
C VAL A 296 13.09 14.32 -0.93
N GLN A 297 12.17 13.69 -0.19
CA GLN A 297 11.55 14.33 0.98
C GLN A 297 12.59 14.71 2.05
N LEU A 298 13.53 13.81 2.37
CA LEU A 298 14.59 14.10 3.33
C LEU A 298 15.57 15.18 2.81
N LEU A 299 15.97 15.07 1.56
CA LEU A 299 16.88 16.02 0.93
C LEU A 299 16.26 17.42 0.79
N ALA A 300 14.94 17.52 0.66
CA ALA A 300 14.22 18.80 0.62
C ALA A 300 14.33 19.61 1.94
N LEU A 301 14.72 18.98 3.04
CA LEU A 301 15.01 19.70 4.30
C LEU A 301 16.32 20.52 4.20
N ILE A 302 17.28 20.12 3.35
CA ILE A 302 18.57 20.79 3.23
C ILE A 302 18.42 22.25 2.78
N PRO A 303 17.76 22.60 1.64
CA PRO A 303 17.56 23.97 1.25
C PRO A 303 16.70 24.77 2.23
N VAL A 304 15.77 24.12 2.92
CA VAL A 304 14.97 24.77 3.97
C VAL A 304 15.87 25.19 5.14
N ILE A 305 16.72 24.28 5.62
CA ILE A 305 17.66 24.57 6.72
C ILE A 305 18.69 25.63 6.26
N TYR A 306 19.21 25.50 5.03
CA TYR A 306 20.15 26.46 4.47
C TYR A 306 19.56 27.89 4.38
N GLY A 307 18.30 28.00 3.98
CA GLY A 307 17.58 29.28 3.91
C GLY A 307 17.39 30.00 5.26
N PHE A 308 17.62 29.29 6.38
CA PHE A 308 17.57 29.88 7.73
C PHE A 308 18.93 30.34 8.25
N ILE A 309 20.04 30.01 7.57
CA ILE A 309 21.39 30.40 8.01
C ILE A 309 21.58 31.92 7.82
N GLY A 310 21.95 32.59 8.89
CA GLY A 310 22.19 34.05 8.88
C GLY A 310 20.93 34.91 8.91
N VAL A 311 19.74 34.32 8.99
CA VAL A 311 18.49 35.07 9.13
C VAL A 311 18.34 35.59 10.57
N PRO A 312 18.03 36.89 10.79
CA PRO A 312 17.78 37.42 12.12
C PRO A 312 16.62 36.70 12.81
N LEU A 313 16.75 36.46 14.13
CA LEU A 313 15.79 35.68 14.92
C LEU A 313 14.32 36.10 14.74
N PRO A 314 13.94 37.37 14.72
CA PRO A 314 12.54 37.80 14.52
C PRO A 314 12.00 37.35 13.15
N GLN A 315 12.79 37.50 12.08
CA GLN A 315 12.42 37.09 10.72
C GLN A 315 12.36 35.58 10.61
N LEU A 316 13.28 34.86 11.26
CA LEU A 316 13.28 33.40 11.33
C LEU A 316 11.99 32.89 11.99
N LEU A 317 11.61 33.43 13.15
CA LEU A 317 10.39 33.04 13.85
C LEU A 317 9.14 33.32 13.01
N GLN A 318 9.08 34.49 12.37
CA GLN A 318 7.98 34.84 11.46
C GLN A 318 7.89 33.86 10.28
N THR A 319 9.00 33.57 9.63
CA THR A 319 9.06 32.64 8.48
C THR A 319 8.64 31.24 8.91
N LEU A 320 9.11 30.74 10.05
CA LEU A 320 8.71 29.45 10.60
C LEU A 320 7.20 29.41 10.93
N ALA A 321 6.67 30.46 11.57
CA ALA A 321 5.25 30.53 11.90
C ALA A 321 4.37 30.50 10.65
N VAL A 322 4.71 31.31 9.62
CA VAL A 322 3.99 31.34 8.34
C VAL A 322 4.09 30.01 7.61
N SER A 323 5.30 29.39 7.58
CA SER A 323 5.51 28.10 6.91
C SER A 323 4.71 26.98 7.59
N LEU A 324 4.74 26.91 8.92
CA LEU A 324 3.96 25.93 9.70
C LEU A 324 2.45 26.14 9.53
N ALA A 325 1.97 27.39 9.57
CA ALA A 325 0.56 27.70 9.34
C ALA A 325 0.12 27.29 7.92
N SER A 326 0.92 27.63 6.91
CA SER A 326 0.64 27.29 5.52
C SER A 326 0.64 25.77 5.29
N PHE A 327 1.62 25.05 5.88
CA PHE A 327 1.66 23.59 5.84
C PHE A 327 0.43 22.99 6.53
N TRP A 328 0.04 23.54 7.70
CA TRP A 328 -1.12 23.05 8.45
C TRP A 328 -2.41 23.23 7.66
N LEU A 329 -2.65 24.43 7.16
CA LEU A 329 -3.83 24.74 6.36
C LEU A 329 -3.87 23.92 5.06
N GLY A 330 -2.76 23.84 4.33
CA GLY A 330 -2.68 23.11 3.08
C GLY A 330 -2.89 21.61 3.25
N SER A 331 -2.27 21.00 4.26
CA SER A 331 -2.43 19.55 4.52
C SER A 331 -3.82 19.22 5.09
N THR A 332 -4.42 20.09 5.91
CA THR A 332 -5.82 19.94 6.36
C THR A 332 -6.78 20.05 5.17
N ALA A 333 -6.59 21.05 4.29
CA ALA A 333 -7.41 21.21 3.08
C ALA A 333 -7.31 19.99 2.16
N LEU A 334 -6.09 19.46 1.97
CA LEU A 334 -5.88 18.20 1.25
C LEU A 334 -6.62 17.03 1.92
N GLY A 335 -6.53 16.92 3.24
CA GLY A 335 -7.24 15.88 3.99
C GLY A 335 -8.76 15.97 3.82
N VAL A 336 -9.32 17.17 3.89
CA VAL A 336 -10.75 17.42 3.64
C VAL A 336 -11.14 17.02 2.21
N PHE A 337 -10.37 17.44 1.23
CA PHE A 337 -10.60 17.06 -0.19
C PHE A 337 -10.59 15.54 -0.36
N LEU A 338 -9.61 14.84 0.20
CA LEU A 338 -9.51 13.37 0.10
C LEU A 338 -10.67 12.68 0.83
N ALA A 339 -11.06 13.15 2.01
CA ALA A 339 -12.19 12.62 2.76
C ALA A 339 -13.53 12.80 1.99
N ILE A 340 -13.73 13.95 1.35
CA ILE A 340 -14.90 14.19 0.49
C ILE A 340 -14.91 13.22 -0.70
N THR A 341 -13.78 13.06 -1.38
CA THR A 341 -13.68 12.13 -2.54
C THR A 341 -13.86 10.67 -2.14
N ALA A 342 -13.61 10.33 -0.88
CA ALA A 342 -13.87 9.00 -0.32
C ALA A 342 -15.33 8.84 0.19
N GLY A 343 -16.17 9.88 0.12
CA GLY A 343 -17.53 9.86 0.64
C GLY A 343 -17.61 9.85 2.16
N ARG A 344 -16.58 10.35 2.87
CA ARG A 344 -16.49 10.29 4.32
C ARG A 344 -17.27 11.39 5.03
N ASN A 345 -17.79 11.08 6.21
CA ASN A 345 -18.46 12.06 7.07
C ASN A 345 -17.44 12.94 7.80
N LEU A 346 -17.26 14.18 7.33
CA LEU A 346 -16.27 15.11 7.86
C LEU A 346 -16.46 15.43 9.36
N LYS A 347 -17.72 15.46 9.84
CA LYS A 347 -18.01 15.71 11.26
C LYS A 347 -17.48 14.58 12.15
N LYS A 348 -17.53 13.33 11.68
CA LYS A 348 -16.95 12.18 12.42
C LYS A 348 -15.42 12.15 12.33
N MET A 349 -14.83 12.75 11.30
CA MET A 349 -13.37 12.77 11.06
C MET A 349 -12.66 14.05 11.51
N TRP A 350 -13.32 15.01 12.17
CA TRP A 350 -12.76 16.32 12.44
C TRP A 350 -11.39 16.27 13.15
N LYS A 351 -11.19 15.36 14.11
CA LYS A 351 -9.91 15.18 14.79
C LYS A 351 -8.82 14.68 13.85
N ALA A 352 -9.15 13.73 12.98
CA ALA A 352 -8.22 13.22 11.98
C ALA A 352 -7.83 14.32 10.99
N LEU A 353 -8.78 15.10 10.49
CA LEU A 353 -8.53 16.22 9.58
C LEU A 353 -7.62 17.28 10.21
N LEU A 354 -7.88 17.67 11.46
CA LEU A 354 -7.08 18.64 12.18
C LEU A 354 -5.67 18.14 12.49
N LEU A 355 -5.51 16.84 12.79
CA LEU A 355 -4.23 16.23 13.17
C LEU A 355 -3.51 15.55 11.98
N TYR A 356 -4.09 15.59 10.78
CA TYR A 356 -3.44 15.06 9.57
C TYR A 356 -2.07 15.69 9.29
N PRO A 357 -1.85 17.00 9.51
CA PRO A 357 -0.51 17.60 9.43
C PRO A 357 0.51 16.93 10.36
N VAL A 358 0.13 16.61 11.61
CA VAL A 358 0.99 15.89 12.57
C VAL A 358 1.33 14.49 12.06
N PHE A 359 0.32 13.80 11.53
CA PHE A 359 0.52 12.47 10.91
C PHE A 359 1.52 12.54 9.75
N LEU A 360 1.42 13.56 8.89
CA LEU A 360 2.36 13.76 7.76
C LEU A 360 3.76 14.11 8.25
N LEU A 361 3.91 15.04 9.19
CA LEU A 361 5.23 15.42 9.72
C LEU A 361 5.92 14.25 10.43
N SER A 362 5.16 13.35 11.04
CA SER A 362 5.74 12.18 11.71
C SER A 362 6.37 11.14 10.75
N TRP A 363 6.22 11.28 9.43
CA TRP A 363 6.95 10.45 8.47
C TRP A 363 8.45 10.79 8.42
N TYR A 364 8.84 12.07 8.61
CA TYR A 364 10.25 12.48 8.57
C TYR A 364 11.14 11.74 9.59
N PRO A 365 10.81 11.72 10.89
CA PRO A 365 11.59 10.92 11.85
C PRO A 365 11.57 9.43 11.52
N MET A 366 10.48 8.88 10.94
CA MET A 366 10.43 7.48 10.53
C MET A 366 11.35 7.20 9.34
N HIS A 367 11.45 8.13 8.39
CA HIS A 367 12.38 8.02 7.28
C HIS A 367 13.84 8.07 7.74
N ILE A 368 14.19 9.00 8.64
CA ILE A 368 15.53 9.11 9.23
C ILE A 368 15.85 7.84 10.03
N TRP A 369 14.92 7.38 10.86
CA TRP A 369 15.13 6.18 11.66
C TRP A 369 15.27 4.91 10.80
N GLY A 370 14.54 4.82 9.71
CA GLY A 370 14.66 3.73 8.73
C GLY A 370 16.06 3.65 8.10
N LEU A 371 16.75 4.78 7.93
CA LEU A 371 18.14 4.81 7.44
C LEU A 371 19.13 4.23 8.46
N ILE A 372 18.92 4.55 9.74
CA ILE A 372 19.85 4.18 10.82
C ILE A 372 19.64 2.74 11.27
N SER A 373 18.39 2.32 11.41
CA SER A 373 18.01 1.04 12.01
C SER A 373 17.09 0.26 11.07
N LYS A 374 17.61 -0.79 10.47
CA LYS A 374 16.88 -1.68 9.56
C LYS A 374 16.25 -2.83 10.37
N PRO A 375 14.91 -2.87 10.54
CA PRO A 375 14.26 -4.04 11.12
C PRO A 375 14.51 -5.25 10.21
N LYS A 376 14.81 -6.41 10.82
CA LYS A 376 15.13 -7.65 10.06
C LYS A 376 13.99 -8.67 10.05
N THR A 377 12.97 -8.43 10.85
CA THR A 377 11.86 -9.38 11.05
C THR A 377 10.52 -8.66 10.99
N TRP A 378 9.52 -9.37 10.52
CA TRP A 378 8.12 -8.97 10.60
C TRP A 378 7.60 -9.21 12.03
N SER A 379 6.95 -8.21 12.61
CA SER A 379 6.30 -8.31 13.92
C SER A 379 4.80 -8.16 13.74
N PRO A 380 3.96 -9.04 14.30
CA PRO A 380 2.51 -8.92 14.26
C PRO A 380 2.06 -7.61 14.93
N ILE A 381 0.95 -7.06 14.48
CA ILE A 381 0.28 -5.90 15.09
C ILE A 381 -0.81 -6.47 15.98
N ALA A 382 -0.91 -5.97 17.22
CA ALA A 382 -2.04 -6.31 18.07
C ALA A 382 -3.31 -5.67 17.50
N HIS A 383 -4.29 -6.49 17.20
CA HIS A 383 -5.64 -6.06 16.78
C HIS A 383 -6.46 -5.66 18.00
N GLY A 384 -7.46 -4.79 17.82
CA GLY A 384 -8.43 -4.44 18.86
C GLY A 384 -9.23 -5.68 19.31
N THR A 385 -9.80 -5.63 20.53
CA THR A 385 -10.62 -6.72 21.04
C THR A 385 -11.90 -6.91 20.22
N ALA A 386 -12.38 -8.13 20.07
CA ALA A 386 -13.58 -8.46 19.28
C ALA A 386 -14.86 -7.67 19.72
N ALA A 387 -14.90 -7.19 20.97
CA ALA A 387 -15.98 -6.36 21.50
C ALA A 387 -16.03 -4.94 20.89
N GLU A 388 -14.91 -4.44 20.32
CA GLU A 388 -14.81 -3.13 19.68
C GLU A 388 -15.14 -3.19 18.17
N ARG A 389 -15.24 -4.38 17.62
CA ARG A 389 -15.57 -4.61 16.20
C ARG A 389 -17.07 -4.74 16.07
N LYS A 390 -17.75 -3.63 15.92
CA LYS A 390 -19.12 -3.69 15.42
C LYS A 390 -19.07 -4.36 14.05
N THR A 391 -19.70 -5.53 13.94
CA THR A 391 -20.09 -6.15 12.68
C THR A 391 -20.95 -5.14 11.92
N GLY A 392 -20.32 -4.24 11.23
CA GLY A 392 -20.95 -3.19 10.46
C GLY A 392 -20.60 -3.41 9.01
N THR A 393 -21.62 -3.67 8.20
CA THR A 393 -21.59 -3.42 6.76
C THR A 393 -20.83 -2.15 6.51
N PRO A 394 -19.86 -2.11 5.58
CA PRO A 394 -19.15 -0.89 5.22
C PRO A 394 -20.16 0.14 4.74
N VAL A 395 -20.25 1.29 5.43
CA VAL A 395 -21.08 2.44 5.07
C VAL A 395 -20.36 3.32 4.08
#